data_34527ef5d5c59a07a7ee63f034bf9f01
#
_entry.id   34527ef5d5c59a07a7ee63f034bf9f01
#
_cell.length_a   1.000
_cell.length_b   1.000
_cell.length_c   1.000
_cell.angle_alpha   90.00
_cell.angle_beta   90.00
_cell.angle_gamma   90.00
#
_symmetry.space_group_name_H-M   'P 1'
#
loop_
_entity.id
_entity.type
_entity.pdbx_description
1 polymer ?
#
loop_
_entity_poly.entity_id
_entity_poly.type
_entity_poly.pdbx_seq_one_letter_code
_entity_poly.pdbx_strand_id
1 'polypeptide(L)'
;HQLLLSERTQKIFTLITPFGTFAYQRLVMGYINATAEFQRHVNNTLGPCLWEMCLSMVDDLCVASETKEQHRLHVTSVFTRLAQRQHSIKPSKAHILRRIIEYLGHLSTPNGTKATGKHVQAIVDMPAPMADDLVTVDKTKVRSFLGLTKFVRRYIPDCGRRCEPLNRLTTDNSDGNWGLEQQMVFDGIKRDIAFHKGVYHPNFKLPLFI
;
A
#
# COMPACT_ATOMS: atom_id res chain seq x y z
N HIS A 1 -5.73 -15.28 -10.84
CA HIS A 1 -5.56 -16.75 -10.92
C HIS A 1 -4.53 -17.15 -12.00
N GLN A 2 -3.23 -16.88 -11.78
CA GLN A 2 -2.22 -17.19 -12.78
C GLN A 2 -1.41 -18.44 -12.44
N LEU A 3 -1.25 -18.80 -11.16
CA LEU A 3 -0.44 -19.94 -10.72
C LEU A 3 -1.20 -21.26 -10.86
N LEU A 4 -0.58 -22.23 -11.54
CA LEU A 4 -1.09 -23.59 -11.60
C LEU A 4 -0.87 -24.32 -10.27
N LEU A 5 -1.86 -25.08 -9.85
CA LEU A 5 -1.78 -25.97 -8.70
C LEU A 5 -1.29 -27.35 -9.12
N SER A 6 -0.50 -27.99 -8.24
CA SER A 6 -0.16 -29.41 -8.42
C SER A 6 -1.43 -30.28 -8.35
N GLU A 7 -1.42 -31.44 -9.00
CA GLU A 7 -2.56 -32.37 -8.98
C GLU A 7 -3.00 -32.73 -7.55
N ARG A 8 -2.04 -32.90 -6.64
CA ARG A 8 -2.32 -33.14 -5.21
C ARG A 8 -3.09 -31.97 -4.59
N THR A 9 -2.69 -30.75 -4.88
CA THR A 9 -3.30 -29.53 -4.33
C THR A 9 -4.68 -29.28 -4.94
N GLN A 10 -4.87 -29.58 -6.20
CA GLN A 10 -6.18 -29.46 -6.88
C GLN A 10 -7.26 -30.31 -6.19
N LYS A 11 -6.90 -31.52 -5.70
CA LYS A 11 -7.81 -32.40 -4.96
C LYS A 11 -8.28 -31.80 -3.62
N ILE A 12 -7.49 -30.89 -3.04
CA ILE A 12 -7.81 -30.22 -1.77
C ILE A 12 -8.72 -29.00 -2.05
N PHE A 13 -8.45 -28.26 -3.13
CA PHE A 13 -9.21 -27.07 -3.50
C PHE A 13 -10.36 -27.42 -4.42
N THR A 14 -11.46 -27.89 -3.82
CA THR A 14 -12.67 -28.27 -4.55
C THR A 14 -13.83 -27.37 -4.16
N LEU A 15 -14.72 -27.12 -5.12
CA LEU A 15 -15.98 -26.40 -4.94
C LEU A 15 -17.14 -27.36 -5.19
N ILE A 16 -18.05 -27.45 -4.23
CA ILE A 16 -19.28 -28.22 -4.37
C ILE A 16 -20.36 -27.30 -4.93
N THR A 17 -21.00 -27.72 -5.99
CA THR A 17 -22.10 -27.00 -6.64
C THR A 17 -23.29 -27.94 -6.84
N PRO A 18 -24.50 -27.43 -7.14
CA PRO A 18 -25.64 -28.26 -7.51
C PRO A 18 -25.38 -29.16 -8.72
N PHE A 19 -24.38 -28.86 -9.53
CA PHE A 19 -24.03 -29.59 -10.76
C PHE A 19 -22.88 -30.58 -10.58
N GLY A 20 -22.30 -30.68 -9.36
CA GLY A 20 -21.20 -31.56 -9.03
C GLY A 20 -20.04 -30.86 -8.33
N THR A 21 -18.97 -31.62 -8.09
CA THR A 21 -17.75 -31.14 -7.44
C THR A 21 -16.71 -30.78 -8.50
N PHE A 22 -16.16 -29.57 -8.41
CA PHE A 22 -15.17 -29.05 -9.32
C PHE A 22 -13.86 -28.74 -8.59
N ALA A 23 -12.74 -29.11 -9.16
CA ALA A 23 -11.42 -28.82 -8.59
C ALA A 23 -10.82 -27.57 -9.26
N TYR A 24 -10.26 -26.67 -8.45
CA TYR A 24 -9.53 -25.53 -8.96
C TYR A 24 -8.20 -25.98 -9.53
N GLN A 25 -7.91 -25.59 -10.77
CA GLN A 25 -6.62 -25.85 -11.42
C GLN A 25 -5.58 -24.77 -11.07
N ARG A 26 -6.02 -23.61 -10.61
CA ARG A 26 -5.17 -22.45 -10.31
C ARG A 26 -5.38 -21.98 -8.88
N LEU A 27 -4.36 -21.29 -8.35
CA LEU A 27 -4.37 -20.77 -6.97
C LEU A 27 -5.66 -19.98 -6.69
N VAL A 28 -6.35 -20.37 -5.62
CA VAL A 28 -7.66 -19.84 -5.24
C VAL A 28 -7.49 -18.54 -4.48
N MET A 29 -8.30 -17.55 -4.81
CA MET A 29 -8.42 -16.33 -4.00
C MET A 29 -9.11 -16.66 -2.66
N GLY A 30 -8.63 -16.03 -1.57
CA GLY A 30 -9.16 -16.27 -0.22
C GLY A 30 -8.46 -17.39 0.55
N TYR A 31 -7.60 -18.18 -0.09
CA TYR A 31 -6.72 -19.08 0.65
C TYR A 31 -5.70 -18.26 1.45
N ILE A 32 -5.53 -18.57 2.74
CA ILE A 32 -4.76 -17.76 3.69
C ILE A 32 -3.31 -17.47 3.21
N ASN A 33 -2.66 -18.43 2.57
CA ASN A 33 -1.29 -18.31 2.07
C ASN A 33 -1.21 -17.90 0.59
N ALA A 34 -2.35 -17.66 -0.09
CA ALA A 34 -2.35 -17.38 -1.53
C ALA A 34 -1.48 -16.17 -1.90
N THR A 35 -1.56 -15.10 -1.14
CA THR A 35 -0.77 -13.88 -1.35
C THR A 35 0.72 -14.13 -1.17
N ALA A 36 1.10 -14.85 -0.12
CA ALA A 36 2.51 -15.18 0.16
C ALA A 36 3.10 -16.10 -0.92
N GLU A 37 2.35 -17.11 -1.37
CA GLU A 37 2.77 -18.02 -2.44
C GLU A 37 2.89 -17.29 -3.78
N PHE A 38 1.94 -16.40 -4.08
CA PHE A 38 2.01 -15.58 -5.28
C PHE A 38 3.23 -14.67 -5.26
N GLN A 39 3.47 -13.94 -4.16
CA GLN A 39 4.65 -13.09 -3.99
C GLN A 39 5.95 -13.88 -4.14
N ARG A 40 6.06 -15.06 -3.51
CA ARG A 40 7.22 -15.94 -3.63
C ARG A 40 7.47 -16.35 -5.08
N HIS A 41 6.41 -16.69 -5.81
CA HIS A 41 6.51 -17.05 -7.23
C HIS A 41 6.96 -15.88 -8.09
N VAL A 42 6.42 -14.68 -7.89
CA VAL A 42 6.83 -13.46 -8.60
C VAL A 42 8.29 -13.13 -8.29
N ASN A 43 8.72 -13.22 -7.03
CA ASN A 43 10.10 -12.99 -6.65
C ASN A 43 11.06 -13.96 -7.36
N ASN A 44 10.71 -15.25 -7.42
CA ASN A 44 11.50 -16.24 -8.13
C ASN A 44 11.53 -16.00 -9.65
N THR A 45 10.43 -15.51 -10.22
CA THR A 45 10.33 -15.16 -11.65
C THR A 45 11.22 -13.99 -12.00
N LEU A 46 11.17 -12.93 -11.20
CA LEU A 46 11.95 -11.71 -11.43
C LEU A 46 13.44 -11.93 -11.13
N GLY A 47 13.76 -12.76 -10.12
CA GLY A 47 15.12 -13.14 -9.79
C GLY A 47 16.08 -11.94 -9.67
N PRO A 48 17.15 -11.89 -10.49
CA PRO A 48 18.15 -10.81 -10.43
C PRO A 48 17.61 -9.43 -10.79
N CYS A 49 16.43 -9.33 -11.44
CA CYS A 49 15.84 -8.02 -11.72
C CYS A 49 15.26 -7.35 -10.47
N LEU A 50 14.92 -8.15 -9.46
CA LEU A 50 14.30 -7.66 -8.23
C LEU A 50 15.32 -6.86 -7.41
N TRP A 51 14.91 -5.70 -6.93
CA TRP A 51 15.69 -4.73 -6.16
C TRP A 51 16.72 -3.92 -6.98
N GLU A 52 17.24 -4.45 -8.09
CA GLU A 52 18.19 -3.71 -8.94
C GLU A 52 17.47 -2.83 -9.97
N MET A 53 16.47 -3.37 -10.65
CA MET A 53 15.74 -2.66 -11.70
C MET A 53 14.23 -2.62 -11.50
N CYS A 54 13.68 -3.46 -10.60
CA CYS A 54 12.26 -3.46 -10.30
C CYS A 54 11.95 -3.80 -8.84
N LEU A 55 10.77 -3.34 -8.40
CA LEU A 55 10.15 -3.69 -7.13
C LEU A 55 8.83 -4.38 -7.43
N SER A 56 8.48 -5.37 -6.62
CA SER A 56 7.22 -6.10 -6.75
C SER A 56 6.54 -6.24 -5.41
N MET A 57 5.26 -5.96 -5.38
CA MET A 57 4.39 -6.21 -4.24
C MET A 57 3.09 -6.82 -4.73
N VAL A 58 2.97 -8.13 -4.59
CA VAL A 58 1.83 -8.93 -5.07
C VAL A 58 1.59 -8.69 -6.57
N ASP A 59 0.52 -7.96 -6.92
CA ASP A 59 0.13 -7.68 -8.31
C ASP A 59 0.82 -6.44 -8.87
N ASP A 60 1.36 -5.58 -8.01
CA ASP A 60 1.97 -4.31 -8.42
C ASP A 60 3.47 -4.47 -8.70
N LEU A 61 3.88 -4.04 -9.87
CA LEU A 61 5.26 -4.06 -10.33
C LEU A 61 5.71 -2.66 -10.74
N CYS A 62 6.81 -2.20 -10.17
CA CYS A 62 7.42 -0.92 -10.48
C CYS A 62 8.82 -1.15 -11.06
N VAL A 63 9.09 -0.63 -12.26
CA VAL A 63 10.41 -0.64 -12.90
C VAL A 63 10.99 0.77 -12.86
N ALA A 64 12.19 0.93 -12.30
CA ALA A 64 12.88 2.21 -12.20
C ALA A 64 14.18 2.23 -13.02
N SER A 65 14.55 3.39 -13.54
CA SER A 65 15.76 3.56 -14.35
C SER A 65 16.15 5.04 -14.41
N GLU A 66 17.41 5.34 -14.59
CA GLU A 66 17.91 6.70 -14.66
C GLU A 66 17.68 7.35 -16.04
N THR A 67 17.81 6.56 -17.12
CA THR A 67 17.64 7.04 -18.50
C THR A 67 16.52 6.31 -19.22
N LYS A 68 16.01 6.87 -20.32
CA LYS A 68 14.99 6.22 -21.15
C LYS A 68 15.49 4.94 -21.81
N GLU A 69 16.74 4.96 -22.27
CA GLU A 69 17.40 3.83 -22.93
C GLU A 69 17.54 2.66 -21.95
N GLN A 70 18.03 2.95 -20.74
CA GLN A 70 18.11 1.97 -19.67
C GLN A 70 16.73 1.46 -19.27
N HIS A 71 15.72 2.34 -19.21
CA HIS A 71 14.36 1.95 -18.89
C HIS A 71 13.80 0.95 -19.90
N ARG A 72 14.06 1.16 -21.19
CA ARG A 72 13.64 0.21 -22.24
C ARG A 72 14.27 -1.17 -22.03
N LEU A 73 15.55 -1.23 -21.67
CA LEU A 73 16.25 -2.49 -21.40
C LEU A 73 15.69 -3.19 -20.15
N HIS A 74 15.49 -2.44 -19.06
CA HIS A 74 14.92 -2.98 -17.83
C HIS A 74 13.51 -3.52 -18.03
N VAL A 75 12.63 -2.77 -18.69
CA VAL A 75 11.26 -3.20 -19.00
C VAL A 75 11.26 -4.45 -19.88
N THR A 76 12.11 -4.50 -20.92
CA THR A 76 12.24 -5.68 -21.78
C THR A 76 12.71 -6.89 -20.99
N SER A 77 13.71 -6.75 -20.12
CA SER A 77 14.22 -7.85 -19.29
C SER A 77 13.12 -8.39 -18.36
N VAL A 78 12.41 -7.49 -17.66
CA VAL A 78 11.30 -7.85 -16.76
C VAL A 78 10.18 -8.57 -17.53
N PHE A 79 9.75 -8.04 -18.67
CA PHE A 79 8.68 -8.63 -19.46
C PHE A 79 9.07 -9.99 -20.04
N THR A 80 10.31 -10.16 -20.47
CA THR A 80 10.83 -11.45 -20.96
C THR A 80 10.73 -12.51 -19.86
N ARG A 81 11.12 -12.19 -18.61
CA ARG A 81 11.02 -13.13 -17.48
C ARG A 81 9.58 -13.48 -17.14
N LEU A 82 8.69 -12.49 -17.14
CA LEU A 82 7.27 -12.73 -16.89
C LEU A 82 6.67 -13.62 -17.99
N ALA A 83 7.00 -13.38 -19.25
CA ALA A 83 6.53 -14.18 -20.38
C ALA A 83 7.05 -15.63 -20.31
N GLN A 84 8.31 -15.86 -19.97
CA GLN A 84 8.90 -17.18 -19.77
C GLN A 84 8.16 -18.02 -18.70
N ARG A 85 7.56 -17.37 -17.72
CA ARG A 85 6.75 -17.99 -16.67
C ARG A 85 5.24 -17.90 -16.92
N GLN A 86 4.85 -17.52 -18.14
CA GLN A 86 3.45 -17.42 -18.60
C GLN A 86 2.59 -16.46 -17.76
N HIS A 87 3.22 -15.42 -17.18
CA HIS A 87 2.47 -14.35 -16.54
C HIS A 87 1.82 -13.43 -17.58
N SER A 88 0.55 -13.13 -17.38
CA SER A 88 -0.20 -12.20 -18.22
C SER A 88 -0.19 -10.81 -17.59
N ILE A 89 0.10 -9.81 -18.41
CA ILE A 89 0.02 -8.40 -18.05
C ILE A 89 -1.16 -7.78 -18.77
N LYS A 90 -1.91 -6.91 -18.10
CA LYS A 90 -2.99 -6.14 -18.70
C LYS A 90 -2.45 -4.81 -19.24
N PRO A 91 -2.28 -4.64 -20.58
CA PRO A 91 -1.64 -3.43 -21.14
C PRO A 91 -2.36 -2.13 -20.76
N SER A 92 -3.70 -2.14 -20.65
CA SER A 92 -4.50 -0.97 -20.29
C SER A 92 -4.25 -0.45 -18.85
N LYS A 93 -3.59 -1.25 -17.99
CA LYS A 93 -3.19 -0.86 -16.62
C LYS A 93 -1.69 -0.54 -16.52
N ALA A 94 -0.93 -0.73 -17.59
CA ALA A 94 0.50 -0.47 -17.59
C ALA A 94 0.78 1.01 -17.83
N HIS A 95 1.53 1.63 -16.95
CA HIS A 95 2.00 3.01 -17.04
C HIS A 95 3.48 3.01 -17.40
N ILE A 96 3.81 3.09 -18.70
CA ILE A 96 5.18 3.00 -19.21
C ILE A 96 5.76 4.39 -19.45
N LEU A 97 7.07 4.58 -19.19
CA LEU A 97 7.82 5.83 -19.37
C LEU A 97 7.21 7.03 -18.66
N ARG A 98 6.72 6.85 -17.44
CA ARG A 98 6.21 7.94 -16.60
C ARG A 98 7.27 8.42 -15.64
N ARG A 99 7.41 9.75 -15.50
CA ARG A 99 8.29 10.36 -14.48
C ARG A 99 7.67 10.36 -13.09
N ILE A 100 6.35 10.31 -13.03
CA ILE A 100 5.57 10.30 -11.80
C ILE A 100 4.59 9.16 -11.91
N ILE A 101 4.59 8.28 -10.92
CA ILE A 101 3.70 7.12 -10.84
C ILE A 101 3.10 7.00 -9.45
N GLU A 102 1.89 6.50 -9.38
CA GLU A 102 1.30 6.01 -8.14
C GLU A 102 1.73 4.54 -7.95
N TYR A 103 2.41 4.25 -6.82
CA TYR A 103 2.84 2.92 -6.46
C TYR A 103 2.56 2.68 -4.97
N LEU A 104 1.82 1.61 -4.68
CA LEU A 104 1.40 1.24 -3.31
C LEU A 104 0.74 2.40 -2.54
N GLY A 105 -0.07 3.21 -3.23
CA GLY A 105 -0.78 4.34 -2.61
C GLY A 105 0.08 5.57 -2.33
N HIS A 106 1.31 5.60 -2.81
CA HIS A 106 2.20 6.76 -2.76
C HIS A 106 2.53 7.27 -4.16
N LEU A 107 2.65 8.58 -4.29
CA LEU A 107 3.10 9.20 -5.54
C LEU A 107 4.63 9.23 -5.54
N SER A 108 5.24 8.41 -6.39
CA SER A 108 6.70 8.40 -6.59
C SER A 108 7.08 9.41 -7.66
N THR A 109 8.04 10.25 -7.35
CA THR A 109 8.57 11.31 -8.22
C THR A 109 10.11 11.23 -8.28
N PRO A 110 10.77 11.90 -9.24
CA PRO A 110 12.24 11.93 -9.28
C PRO A 110 12.91 12.50 -8.02
N ASN A 111 12.21 13.35 -7.28
CA ASN A 111 12.76 14.04 -6.11
C ASN A 111 12.39 13.36 -4.78
N GLY A 112 11.47 12.39 -4.79
CA GLY A 112 10.99 11.77 -3.55
C GLY A 112 9.59 11.20 -3.68
N THR A 113 8.95 10.96 -2.54
CA THR A 113 7.60 10.42 -2.47
C THR A 113 6.63 11.39 -1.79
N LYS A 114 5.36 11.34 -2.19
CA LYS A 114 4.26 12.13 -1.62
C LYS A 114 3.07 11.24 -1.34
N ALA A 115 2.19 11.66 -0.44
CA ALA A 115 0.86 11.05 -0.33
C ALA A 115 0.05 11.35 -1.59
N THR A 116 -0.81 10.42 -2.00
CA THR A 116 -1.72 10.66 -3.12
C THR A 116 -2.81 11.65 -2.73
N GLY A 117 -3.31 12.42 -3.70
CA GLY A 117 -4.39 13.38 -3.45
C GLY A 117 -5.63 12.73 -2.82
N LYS A 118 -5.94 11.48 -3.17
CA LYS A 118 -7.05 10.72 -2.58
C LYS A 118 -6.89 10.49 -1.08
N HIS A 119 -5.68 10.09 -0.63
CA HIS A 119 -5.42 9.88 0.79
C HIS A 119 -5.38 11.18 1.58
N VAL A 120 -4.81 12.23 1.00
CA VAL A 120 -4.83 13.57 1.58
C VAL A 120 -6.26 14.04 1.76
N GLN A 121 -7.07 13.98 0.70
CA GLN A 121 -8.45 14.43 0.73
C GLN A 121 -9.30 13.63 1.73
N ALA A 122 -9.14 12.30 1.76
CA ALA A 122 -9.85 11.45 2.71
C ALA A 122 -9.61 11.84 4.18
N ILE A 123 -8.38 12.27 4.51
CA ILE A 123 -8.05 12.73 5.87
C ILE A 123 -8.60 14.15 6.10
N VAL A 124 -8.43 15.03 5.13
CA VAL A 124 -8.87 16.44 5.25
C VAL A 124 -10.39 16.56 5.38
N ASP A 125 -11.14 15.77 4.63
CA ASP A 125 -12.60 15.81 4.63
C ASP A 125 -13.24 15.04 5.78
N MET A 126 -12.45 14.25 6.52
CA MET A 126 -13.01 13.47 7.63
C MET A 126 -13.57 14.41 8.72
N PRO A 127 -14.85 14.27 9.09
CA PRO A 127 -15.44 15.05 10.17
C PRO A 127 -14.84 14.65 11.52
N ALA A 128 -15.02 15.50 12.54
CA ALA A 128 -14.65 15.15 13.92
C ALA A 128 -15.33 13.82 14.31
N PRO A 129 -14.62 12.90 14.98
CA PRO A 129 -15.08 11.56 15.24
C PRO A 129 -16.09 11.49 16.42
N MET A 130 -17.15 12.28 16.31
CA MET A 130 -18.23 12.30 17.29
C MET A 130 -19.30 11.25 16.95
N ALA A 131 -19.96 10.74 17.97
CA ALA A 131 -21.16 9.92 17.81
C ALA A 131 -22.35 10.79 17.38
N ASP A 132 -23.48 10.15 17.10
CA ASP A 132 -24.68 10.85 16.61
C ASP A 132 -25.28 11.82 17.62
N ASP A 133 -24.98 11.64 18.92
CA ASP A 133 -25.34 12.55 20.03
C ASP A 133 -24.52 13.85 20.06
N LEU A 134 -23.45 13.94 19.27
CA LEU A 134 -22.49 15.03 19.21
C LEU A 134 -21.78 15.34 20.55
N VAL A 135 -21.90 14.44 21.52
CA VAL A 135 -21.30 14.58 22.87
C VAL A 135 -20.23 13.53 23.09
N THR A 136 -20.53 12.29 22.76
CA THR A 136 -19.61 11.16 22.94
C THR A 136 -18.75 10.92 21.71
N VAL A 137 -17.57 10.34 21.94
CA VAL A 137 -16.63 10.00 20.86
C VAL A 137 -16.98 8.64 20.27
N ASP A 138 -17.07 8.56 18.96
CA ASP A 138 -17.13 7.30 18.25
C ASP A 138 -15.73 6.71 18.09
N LYS A 139 -15.40 5.73 18.93
CA LYS A 139 -14.11 5.02 18.90
C LYS A 139 -13.80 4.40 17.54
N THR A 140 -14.81 4.01 16.75
CA THR A 140 -14.63 3.44 15.41
C THR A 140 -14.16 4.52 14.44
N LYS A 141 -14.76 5.71 14.49
CA LYS A 141 -14.33 6.86 13.68
C LYS A 141 -12.92 7.32 14.06
N VAL A 142 -12.56 7.31 15.37
CA VAL A 142 -11.17 7.60 15.81
C VAL A 142 -10.20 6.57 15.25
N ARG A 143 -10.50 5.28 15.36
CA ARG A 143 -9.66 4.21 14.79
C ARG A 143 -9.51 4.35 13.28
N SER A 144 -10.55 4.73 12.57
CA SER A 144 -10.52 4.98 11.13
C SER A 144 -9.58 6.14 10.78
N PHE A 145 -9.68 7.27 11.50
CA PHE A 145 -8.78 8.42 11.33
C PHE A 145 -7.32 8.03 11.59
N LEU A 146 -7.05 7.35 12.70
CA LEU A 146 -5.70 6.88 13.05
C LEU A 146 -5.16 5.89 12.02
N GLY A 147 -6.01 5.02 11.47
CA GLY A 147 -5.65 4.09 10.40
C GLY A 147 -5.19 4.80 9.12
N LEU A 148 -5.95 5.80 8.67
CA LEU A 148 -5.58 6.64 7.52
C LEU A 148 -4.31 7.45 7.80
N THR A 149 -4.21 8.06 8.99
CA THR A 149 -3.04 8.82 9.42
C THR A 149 -1.78 7.94 9.46
N LYS A 150 -1.89 6.70 9.95
CA LYS A 150 -0.78 5.74 9.99
C LYS A 150 -0.22 5.44 8.59
N PHE A 151 -1.07 5.40 7.58
CA PHE A 151 -0.65 5.18 6.20
C PHE A 151 0.22 6.33 5.66
N VAL A 152 -0.12 7.57 6.00
CA VAL A 152 0.59 8.78 5.56
C VAL A 152 1.58 9.34 6.58
N ARG A 153 1.81 8.64 7.69
CA ARG A 153 2.60 9.11 8.84
C ARG A 153 4.01 9.62 8.48
N ARG A 154 4.63 9.06 7.42
CA ARG A 154 5.96 9.48 6.97
C ARG A 154 6.02 10.93 6.47
N TYR A 155 4.87 11.51 6.15
CA TYR A 155 4.75 12.88 5.66
C TYR A 155 4.38 13.88 6.76
N ILE A 156 4.17 13.41 7.98
CA ILE A 156 3.73 14.19 9.14
C ILE A 156 4.83 14.11 10.21
N PRO A 157 5.48 15.23 10.56
CA PRO A 157 6.49 15.23 11.62
C PRO A 157 5.93 14.73 12.94
N ASP A 158 6.69 13.88 13.64
CA ASP A 158 6.37 13.31 14.95
C ASP A 158 4.96 12.71 15.08
N CYS A 159 4.42 12.21 13.97
CA CYS A 159 3.05 11.72 13.87
C CYS A 159 2.67 10.75 15.00
N GLY A 160 3.56 9.81 15.34
CA GLY A 160 3.29 8.82 16.38
C GLY A 160 3.06 9.43 17.75
N ARG A 161 3.93 10.34 18.18
CA ARG A 161 3.83 11.05 19.45
C ARG A 161 2.62 11.98 19.49
N ARG A 162 2.39 12.71 18.41
CA ARG A 162 1.27 13.65 18.29
C ARG A 162 -0.09 12.97 18.32
N CYS A 163 -0.21 11.74 17.79
CA CYS A 163 -1.46 10.99 17.82
C CYS A 163 -1.76 10.33 19.17
N GLU A 164 -0.88 10.45 20.17
CA GLU A 164 -1.05 9.85 21.50
C GLU A 164 -2.39 10.21 22.17
N PRO A 165 -2.84 11.49 22.21
CA PRO A 165 -4.14 11.84 22.78
C PRO A 165 -5.34 11.17 22.11
N LEU A 166 -5.24 10.93 20.78
CA LEU A 166 -6.27 10.22 20.03
C LEU A 166 -6.20 8.70 20.24
N ASN A 167 -4.98 8.14 20.39
CA ASN A 167 -4.81 6.72 20.67
C ASN A 167 -5.43 6.35 22.03
N ARG A 168 -5.29 7.20 23.06
CA ARG A 168 -5.91 6.99 24.38
C ARG A 168 -7.41 6.82 24.28
N LEU A 169 -8.10 7.56 23.40
CA LEU A 169 -9.54 7.43 23.19
C LEU A 169 -9.97 6.06 22.67
N THR A 170 -9.05 5.29 22.07
CA THR A 170 -9.37 3.97 21.49
C THR A 170 -9.24 2.83 22.49
N THR A 171 -8.70 3.07 23.68
CA THR A 171 -8.54 2.06 24.75
C THR A 171 -9.86 1.76 25.43
N ASP A 172 -9.97 0.58 26.05
CA ASP A 172 -11.20 0.15 26.71
C ASP A 172 -11.51 0.98 27.96
N ASN A 173 -10.46 1.47 28.67
CA ASN A 173 -10.57 2.26 29.88
C ASN A 173 -10.65 3.79 29.60
N SER A 174 -10.87 4.19 28.36
CA SER A 174 -11.00 5.61 28.02
C SER A 174 -12.33 6.15 28.49
N ASP A 175 -12.30 7.35 29.10
CA ASP A 175 -13.48 8.14 29.45
C ASP A 175 -14.27 8.65 28.22
N GLY A 176 -13.68 8.51 27.02
CA GLY A 176 -14.32 8.91 25.75
C GLY A 176 -14.46 10.42 25.57
N ASN A 177 -13.74 11.23 26.36
CA ASN A 177 -13.83 12.68 26.30
C ASN A 177 -13.05 13.26 25.12
N TRP A 178 -13.76 14.01 24.27
CA TRP A 178 -13.17 14.81 23.20
C TRP A 178 -12.98 16.24 23.67
N GLY A 179 -11.77 16.57 24.07
CA GLY A 179 -11.42 17.91 24.56
C GLY A 179 -10.60 18.72 23.55
N LEU A 180 -10.13 19.85 24.02
CA LEU A 180 -9.31 20.77 23.22
C LEU A 180 -8.02 20.12 22.70
N GLU A 181 -7.38 19.28 23.53
CA GLU A 181 -6.15 18.57 23.15
C GLU A 181 -6.38 17.66 21.94
N GLN A 182 -7.44 16.86 21.96
CA GLN A 182 -7.80 15.95 20.88
C GLN A 182 -8.14 16.71 19.59
N GLN A 183 -8.91 17.80 19.74
CA GLN A 183 -9.27 18.65 18.61
C GLN A 183 -8.05 19.30 17.98
N MET A 184 -7.14 19.84 18.79
CA MET A 184 -5.89 20.46 18.29
C MET A 184 -5.02 19.45 17.53
N VAL A 185 -4.90 18.22 18.03
CA VAL A 185 -4.16 17.15 17.35
C VAL A 185 -4.83 16.79 16.04
N PHE A 186 -6.13 16.57 16.05
CA PHE A 186 -6.93 16.22 14.87
C PHE A 186 -6.76 17.27 13.75
N ASP A 187 -6.97 18.55 14.07
CA ASP A 187 -6.86 19.64 13.10
C ASP A 187 -5.40 19.86 12.67
N GLY A 188 -4.45 19.70 13.60
CA GLY A 188 -3.03 19.78 13.29
C GLY A 188 -2.57 18.73 12.30
N ILE A 189 -2.96 17.47 12.46
CA ILE A 189 -2.67 16.39 11.53
C ILE A 189 -3.28 16.66 10.15
N LYS A 190 -4.54 17.10 10.08
CA LYS A 190 -5.22 17.47 8.83
C LYS A 190 -4.49 18.59 8.10
N ARG A 191 -4.06 19.61 8.82
CA ARG A 191 -3.30 20.74 8.26
C ARG A 191 -1.96 20.28 7.70
N ASP A 192 -1.20 19.50 8.47
CA ASP A 192 0.13 19.07 8.06
C ASP A 192 0.08 18.20 6.81
N ILE A 193 -0.89 17.28 6.73
CA ILE A 193 -1.00 16.43 5.53
C ILE A 193 -1.51 17.24 4.32
N ALA A 194 -2.36 18.23 4.51
CA ALA A 194 -2.82 19.12 3.43
C ALA A 194 -1.65 19.91 2.81
N PHE A 195 -0.70 20.34 3.61
CA PHE A 195 0.42 21.18 3.18
C PHE A 195 1.75 20.44 3.05
N HIS A 196 1.77 19.10 3.16
CA HIS A 196 3.00 18.33 3.11
C HIS A 196 3.75 18.50 1.77
N LYS A 197 5.07 18.65 1.84
CA LYS A 197 5.93 18.78 0.65
C LYS A 197 6.40 17.43 0.09
N GLY A 198 6.11 16.33 0.79
CA GLY A 198 6.65 15.01 0.51
C GLY A 198 7.93 14.72 1.30
N VAL A 199 8.49 13.55 1.05
CA VAL A 199 9.77 13.09 1.60
C VAL A 199 10.74 12.93 0.46
N TYR A 200 11.89 13.57 0.54
CA TYR A 200 12.94 13.48 -0.47
C TYR A 200 13.64 12.11 -0.42
N HIS A 201 14.17 11.68 -1.55
CA HIS A 201 15.03 10.50 -1.58
C HIS A 201 16.31 10.76 -0.78
N PRO A 202 16.79 9.80 0.03
CA PRO A 202 18.03 9.95 0.76
C PRO A 202 19.21 10.05 -0.23
N ASN A 203 20.12 10.97 0.04
CA ASN A 203 21.38 11.06 -0.69
C ASN A 203 22.46 10.31 0.09
N PHE A 204 22.70 9.06 -0.26
CA PHE A 204 23.70 8.21 0.40
C PHE A 204 25.17 8.66 0.17
N LYS A 205 25.41 9.70 -0.65
CA LYS A 205 26.74 10.32 -0.78
C LYS A 205 27.02 11.33 0.32
N LEU A 206 26.01 11.71 1.09
CA LEU A 206 26.15 12.61 2.23
C LEU A 206 26.25 11.82 3.55
N PRO A 207 26.94 12.37 4.57
CA PRO A 207 26.95 11.74 5.89
C PRO A 207 25.52 11.61 6.43
N LEU A 208 25.19 10.44 6.96
CA LEU A 208 23.93 10.21 7.67
C LEU A 208 24.18 10.52 9.16
N PHE A 209 23.42 11.44 9.70
CA PHE A 209 23.39 11.73 11.13
C PHE A 209 22.19 10.98 11.73
N ILE A 210 22.43 10.20 12.77
CA ILE A 210 21.42 9.46 13.54
C ILE A 210 21.19 10.20 14.85
#